data_3c88ea1fb18b9dafaf342885f2408fad
#
_entry.id   3c88ea1fb18b9dafaf342885f2408fad
#
_cell.length_a   1.000
_cell.length_b   1.000
_cell.length_c   1.000
_cell.angle_alpha   90.00
_cell.angle_beta   90.00
_cell.angle_gamma   90.00
#
_symmetry.space_group_name_H-M   'P 1'
#
loop_
_entity.id
_entity.type
_entity.pdbx_description
1 polymer ?
#
loop_
_entity_poly.entity_id
_entity_poly.type
_entity_poly.pdbx_seq_one_letter_code
_entity_poly.pdbx_strand_id
1 'polypeptide(L)'
;CSFICTDPKGSLICETGKMLQQNGYRIKVLNTINFKKSMRYNPFSYIHSVKDILKLVTCLMQNTRGDGKGGDPFWEKAEQLLYTALIGYIWLEAPEEERNFNTLVEMINSMEVREDDENFENSVDLIFKDLRAKNPNHFAVRQYAKFKLSAGKTAKSILVSCGARLAVFDIPELREVTAYDELELDTLGDKKTALFLIMSDTDDSFNFLISMCYTQLFNLLCEKADDVYGGRLPVHVRCLIDEYANIGQIPKLEKLVATIRSREISACLILQAQSQLKALYKDNADTIIGNMDSWLFLGGSEPTTLKELSAALGKETIDIANSSENRGKEVSHGLSYQKLGKDLASVDELAVLDGGKCILQLRGVR
;
A
#
# COMPACT_ATOMS: atom_id res chain seq x y z
N CYS A 1 2.60 -17.21 15.02
CA CYS A 1 2.45 -16.45 13.79
C CYS A 1 3.69 -15.59 13.53
N SER A 2 3.95 -15.28 12.28
CA SER A 2 4.80 -14.16 11.89
C SER A 2 3.99 -12.87 11.91
N PHE A 3 4.64 -11.73 12.02
CA PHE A 3 3.97 -10.45 11.81
C PHE A 3 4.89 -9.44 11.13
N ILE A 4 4.24 -8.50 10.48
CA ILE A 4 4.84 -7.29 9.92
C ILE A 4 4.09 -6.10 10.51
N CYS A 5 4.80 -5.11 10.99
CA CYS A 5 4.18 -3.89 11.49
C CYS A 5 4.88 -2.63 10.99
N THR A 6 4.12 -1.60 10.67
CA THR A 6 4.64 -0.23 10.60
C THR A 6 4.91 0.26 12.02
N ASP A 7 6.06 0.88 12.20
CA ASP A 7 6.53 1.38 13.50
C ASP A 7 6.93 2.86 13.33
N PRO A 8 5.98 3.80 13.42
CA PRO A 8 6.29 5.21 13.40
C PRO A 8 7.26 5.53 14.54
N LYS A 9 8.43 6.05 14.21
CA LYS A 9 9.53 6.39 15.17
C LYS A 9 10.43 5.23 15.61
N GLY A 10 10.11 3.96 15.37
CA GLY A 10 10.92 2.82 15.78
C GLY A 10 10.87 2.50 17.28
N SER A 11 9.80 2.88 17.97
CA SER A 11 9.63 2.59 19.40
C SER A 11 9.28 1.15 19.67
N LEU A 12 8.43 0.55 18.84
CA LEU A 12 7.95 -0.82 19.02
C LEU A 12 9.08 -1.85 18.98
N ILE A 13 10.01 -1.71 18.04
CA ILE A 13 11.15 -2.63 17.99
C ILE A 13 12.08 -2.47 19.20
N CYS A 14 12.27 -1.24 19.70
CA CYS A 14 13.09 -0.99 20.89
C CYS A 14 12.50 -1.63 22.14
N GLU A 15 11.18 -1.58 22.31
CA GLU A 15 10.47 -2.13 23.46
C GLU A 15 10.30 -3.64 23.38
N THR A 16 10.02 -4.19 22.19
CA THR A 16 9.62 -5.59 22.04
C THR A 16 10.69 -6.48 21.41
N GLY A 17 11.66 -5.94 20.70
CA GLY A 17 12.62 -6.70 19.89
C GLY A 17 13.37 -7.79 20.68
N LYS A 18 13.89 -7.49 21.87
CA LYS A 18 14.60 -8.46 22.71
C LYS A 18 13.67 -9.60 23.17
N MET A 19 12.45 -9.26 23.56
CA MET A 19 11.45 -10.26 23.97
C MET A 19 11.09 -11.18 22.81
N LEU A 20 10.89 -10.62 21.61
CA LEU A 20 10.58 -11.39 20.40
C LEU A 20 11.73 -12.33 20.04
N GLN A 21 12.97 -11.86 20.07
CA GLN A 21 14.15 -12.68 19.81
C GLN A 21 14.26 -13.85 20.80
N GLN A 22 14.01 -13.61 22.10
CA GLN A 22 13.97 -14.65 23.13
C GLN A 22 12.85 -15.68 22.90
N ASN A 23 11.76 -15.28 22.22
CA ASN A 23 10.65 -16.15 21.83
C ASN A 23 10.81 -16.79 20.44
N GLY A 24 12.03 -16.79 19.89
CA GLY A 24 12.38 -17.47 18.65
C GLY A 24 11.93 -16.78 17.37
N TYR A 25 11.67 -15.46 17.41
CA TYR A 25 11.43 -14.69 16.20
C TYR A 25 12.73 -14.30 15.52
N ARG A 26 12.78 -14.43 14.22
CA ARG A 26 13.76 -13.71 13.39
C ARG A 26 13.31 -12.27 13.30
N ILE A 27 14.20 -11.33 13.61
CA ILE A 27 13.91 -9.91 13.54
C ILE A 27 14.44 -9.37 12.21
N LYS A 28 13.57 -8.70 11.48
CA LYS A 28 13.89 -8.00 10.22
C LYS A 28 13.46 -6.53 10.35
N VAL A 29 14.21 -5.62 9.74
CA VAL A 29 13.98 -4.17 9.87
C VAL A 29 14.20 -3.48 8.54
N LEU A 30 13.19 -2.77 8.06
CA LEU A 30 13.34 -1.75 7.03
C LEU A 30 13.13 -0.38 7.68
N ASN A 31 14.15 0.46 7.68
CA ASN A 31 14.12 1.77 8.35
C ASN A 31 14.31 2.89 7.34
N THR A 32 13.24 3.62 7.04
CA THR A 32 13.27 4.76 6.11
C THR A 32 13.57 6.08 6.78
N ILE A 33 13.61 6.14 8.12
CA ILE A 33 14.05 7.33 8.87
C ILE A 33 15.59 7.39 8.91
N ASN A 34 16.22 6.23 9.12
CA ASN A 34 17.68 6.13 9.21
C ASN A 34 18.15 4.88 8.46
N PHE A 35 18.51 5.07 7.20
CA PHE A 35 18.95 3.99 6.31
C PHE A 35 20.18 3.23 6.83
N LYS A 36 21.04 3.84 7.63
CA LYS A 36 22.21 3.17 8.25
C LYS A 36 21.81 2.11 9.28
N LYS A 37 20.59 2.17 9.80
CA LYS A 37 20.01 1.19 10.73
C LYS A 37 19.02 0.25 10.05
N SER A 38 18.96 0.25 8.72
CA SER A 38 18.08 -0.59 7.92
C SER A 38 18.80 -1.84 7.43
N MET A 39 18.09 -2.94 7.36
CA MET A 39 18.45 -4.04 6.47
C MET A 39 18.15 -3.64 5.03
N ARG A 40 18.78 -4.33 4.08
CA ARG A 40 18.64 -4.05 2.64
C ARG A 40 17.36 -4.68 2.11
N TYR A 41 16.70 -3.94 1.25
CA TYR A 41 15.48 -4.35 0.58
C TYR A 41 15.59 -4.04 -0.91
N ASN A 42 15.80 -5.07 -1.70
CA ASN A 42 15.85 -4.95 -3.16
C ASN A 42 14.56 -5.49 -3.79
N PRO A 43 13.67 -4.62 -4.31
CA PRO A 43 12.45 -5.06 -4.95
C PRO A 43 12.64 -5.97 -6.16
N PHE A 44 13.78 -5.94 -6.84
CA PHE A 44 14.06 -6.83 -7.96
C PHE A 44 14.24 -8.29 -7.54
N SER A 45 14.68 -8.55 -6.30
CA SER A 45 14.83 -9.91 -5.77
C SER A 45 13.50 -10.67 -5.68
N TYR A 46 12.38 -9.97 -5.74
CA TYR A 46 11.03 -10.53 -5.66
C TYR A 46 10.29 -10.55 -7.00
N ILE A 47 11.00 -10.38 -8.10
CA ILE A 47 10.47 -10.57 -9.45
C ILE A 47 10.73 -12.01 -9.86
N HIS A 48 9.66 -12.80 -10.01
CA HIS A 48 9.74 -14.19 -10.46
C HIS A 48 9.17 -14.36 -11.87
N SER A 49 8.44 -13.37 -12.35
CA SER A 49 7.79 -13.40 -13.65
C SER A 49 7.64 -12.00 -14.26
N VAL A 50 7.38 -11.95 -15.56
CA VAL A 50 7.02 -10.71 -16.26
C VAL A 50 5.81 -10.01 -15.64
N LYS A 51 4.90 -10.76 -15.03
CA LYS A 51 3.73 -10.19 -14.33
C LYS A 51 4.16 -9.36 -13.11
N ASP A 52 5.21 -9.77 -12.42
CA ASP A 52 5.71 -9.06 -11.24
C ASP A 52 6.39 -7.75 -11.62
N ILE A 53 7.03 -7.68 -12.80
CA ILE A 53 7.52 -6.42 -13.37
C ILE A 53 6.38 -5.42 -13.50
N LEU A 54 5.24 -5.83 -14.06
CA LEU A 54 4.07 -4.95 -14.22
C LEU A 54 3.50 -4.52 -12.88
N LYS A 55 3.49 -5.40 -11.87
CA LYS A 55 3.03 -5.07 -10.51
C LYS A 55 3.98 -4.05 -9.85
N LEU A 56 5.30 -4.26 -9.96
CA LEU A 56 6.32 -3.36 -9.43
C LEU A 56 6.22 -1.97 -10.05
N VAL A 57 6.15 -1.90 -11.39
CA VAL A 57 5.98 -0.62 -12.11
C VAL A 57 4.68 0.08 -11.70
N THR A 58 3.56 -0.65 -11.58
CA THR A 58 2.29 -0.07 -11.15
C THR A 58 2.40 0.50 -9.74
N CYS A 59 3.01 -0.21 -8.80
CA CYS A 59 3.21 0.25 -7.44
C CYS A 59 4.10 1.49 -7.38
N LEU A 60 5.23 1.48 -8.09
CA LEU A 60 6.13 2.63 -8.21
C LEU A 60 5.37 3.87 -8.74
N MET A 61 4.67 3.71 -9.85
CA MET A 61 3.93 4.80 -10.50
C MET A 61 2.84 5.41 -9.61
N GLN A 62 2.12 4.58 -8.84
CA GLN A 62 1.06 5.06 -7.96
C GLN A 62 1.58 5.81 -6.74
N ASN A 63 2.73 5.39 -6.20
CA ASN A 63 3.26 5.93 -4.94
C ASN A 63 4.36 6.99 -5.11
N THR A 64 4.73 7.33 -6.35
CA THR A 64 5.65 8.43 -6.67
C THR A 64 4.98 9.52 -7.51
N ARG A 65 3.66 9.60 -7.46
CA ARG A 65 2.93 10.74 -8.04
C ARG A 65 3.15 11.96 -7.15
N GLY A 66 3.54 13.08 -7.74
CA GLY A 66 3.49 14.35 -7.03
C GLY A 66 2.04 14.76 -6.71
N ASP A 67 1.86 15.75 -5.83
CA ASP A 67 0.56 16.26 -5.35
C ASP A 67 -0.35 16.89 -6.42
N GLY A 68 0.05 16.85 -7.69
CA GLY A 68 -0.71 17.36 -8.83
C GLY A 68 -1.95 16.52 -9.14
N LYS A 69 -3.05 17.17 -9.53
CA LYS A 69 -4.19 16.51 -10.17
C LYS A 69 -3.67 15.71 -11.36
N GLY A 70 -4.07 14.45 -11.47
CA GLY A 70 -3.60 13.51 -12.49
C GLY A 70 -3.51 14.17 -13.87
N GLY A 71 -2.31 14.15 -14.45
CA GLY A 71 -2.05 14.65 -15.79
C GLY A 71 -2.74 13.79 -16.85
N ASP A 72 -2.55 14.16 -18.12
CA ASP A 72 -3.05 13.36 -19.24
C ASP A 72 -2.58 11.89 -19.09
N PRO A 73 -3.49 10.91 -19.09
CA PRO A 73 -3.16 9.48 -18.98
C PRO A 73 -2.14 8.98 -20.00
N PHE A 74 -1.92 9.73 -21.07
CA PHE A 74 -0.89 9.42 -22.07
C PHE A 74 0.52 9.40 -21.46
N TRP A 75 0.87 10.41 -20.65
CA TRP A 75 2.20 10.54 -20.05
C TRP A 75 2.50 9.37 -19.10
N GLU A 76 1.55 9.06 -18.22
CA GLU A 76 1.70 7.93 -17.29
C GLU A 76 1.88 6.60 -18.01
N LYS A 77 1.12 6.36 -19.07
CA LYS A 77 1.27 5.14 -19.88
C LYS A 77 2.62 5.06 -20.59
N ALA A 78 3.12 6.19 -21.09
CA ALA A 78 4.41 6.25 -21.75
C ALA A 78 5.58 6.02 -20.78
N GLU A 79 5.55 6.62 -19.58
CA GLU A 79 6.48 6.34 -18.50
C GLU A 79 6.43 4.86 -18.10
N GLN A 80 5.23 4.30 -17.96
CA GLN A 80 5.04 2.89 -17.63
C GLN A 80 5.66 1.96 -18.66
N LEU A 81 5.55 2.28 -19.96
CA LEU A 81 6.20 1.51 -21.01
C LEU A 81 7.72 1.53 -20.88
N LEU A 82 8.30 2.70 -20.60
CA LEU A 82 9.74 2.85 -20.43
C LEU A 82 10.24 2.07 -19.21
N TYR A 83 9.63 2.28 -18.02
CA TYR A 83 10.00 1.52 -16.83
C TYR A 83 9.85 0.01 -17.03
N THR A 84 8.77 -0.43 -17.68
CA THR A 84 8.55 -1.84 -17.97
C THR A 84 9.62 -2.42 -18.89
N ALA A 85 10.08 -1.63 -19.88
CA ALA A 85 11.15 -2.02 -20.76
C ALA A 85 12.50 -2.15 -20.04
N LEU A 86 12.87 -1.10 -19.27
CA LEU A 86 14.17 -1.06 -18.58
C LEU A 86 14.25 -2.10 -17.44
N ILE A 87 13.23 -2.18 -16.58
CA ILE A 87 13.17 -3.18 -15.51
C ILE A 87 13.13 -4.59 -16.11
N GLY A 88 12.41 -4.78 -17.22
CA GLY A 88 12.37 -6.05 -17.93
C GLY A 88 13.73 -6.44 -18.49
N TYR A 89 14.50 -5.50 -19.05
CA TYR A 89 15.87 -5.72 -19.48
C TYR A 89 16.78 -6.09 -18.31
N ILE A 90 16.79 -5.28 -17.26
CA ILE A 90 17.63 -5.49 -16.08
C ILE A 90 17.35 -6.87 -15.45
N TRP A 91 16.09 -7.25 -15.29
CA TRP A 91 15.75 -8.52 -14.67
C TRP A 91 16.10 -9.74 -15.53
N LEU A 92 15.91 -9.66 -16.87
CA LEU A 92 16.10 -10.79 -17.77
C LEU A 92 17.56 -10.96 -18.25
N GLU A 93 18.27 -9.85 -18.45
CA GLU A 93 19.57 -9.85 -19.15
C GLU A 93 20.75 -9.43 -18.27
N ALA A 94 20.52 -8.61 -17.22
CA ALA A 94 21.62 -8.15 -16.38
C ALA A 94 22.08 -9.24 -15.38
N PRO A 95 23.37 -9.23 -14.97
CA PRO A 95 23.86 -10.08 -13.88
C PRO A 95 23.13 -9.75 -12.57
N GLU A 96 23.12 -10.69 -11.62
CA GLU A 96 22.32 -10.61 -10.40
C GLU A 96 22.63 -9.36 -9.57
N GLU A 97 23.89 -8.99 -9.45
CA GLU A 97 24.37 -7.81 -8.72
C GLU A 97 23.92 -6.47 -9.30
N GLU A 98 23.53 -6.45 -10.57
CA GLU A 98 23.02 -5.27 -11.26
C GLU A 98 21.48 -5.22 -11.28
N ARG A 99 20.78 -6.24 -10.78
CA ARG A 99 19.32 -6.27 -10.73
C ARG A 99 18.78 -5.45 -9.57
N ASN A 100 18.82 -4.13 -9.70
CA ASN A 100 18.39 -3.18 -8.68
C ASN A 100 17.98 -1.82 -9.27
N PHE A 101 17.49 -0.93 -8.42
CA PHE A 101 17.10 0.42 -8.83
C PHE A 101 18.28 1.30 -9.23
N ASN A 102 19.50 1.03 -8.74
CA ASN A 102 20.67 1.82 -9.13
C ASN A 102 20.93 1.69 -10.64
N THR A 103 20.88 0.47 -11.15
CA THR A 103 21.02 0.20 -12.59
C THR A 103 19.90 0.87 -13.39
N LEU A 104 18.66 0.85 -12.88
CA LEU A 104 17.55 1.54 -13.55
C LEU A 104 17.80 3.04 -13.66
N VAL A 105 18.26 3.69 -12.58
CA VAL A 105 18.61 5.12 -12.57
C VAL A 105 19.73 5.42 -13.54
N GLU A 106 20.80 4.62 -13.53
CA GLU A 106 21.93 4.80 -14.45
C GLU A 106 21.50 4.65 -15.92
N MET A 107 20.63 3.69 -16.23
CA MET A 107 20.09 3.55 -17.58
C MET A 107 19.29 4.78 -18.00
N ILE A 108 18.40 5.31 -17.14
CA ILE A 108 17.63 6.52 -17.44
C ILE A 108 18.54 7.73 -17.61
N ASN A 109 19.55 7.90 -16.75
CA ASN A 109 20.52 8.99 -16.85
C ASN A 109 21.38 8.91 -18.12
N SER A 110 21.57 7.70 -18.65
CA SER A 110 22.31 7.46 -19.90
C SER A 110 21.46 7.68 -21.15
N MET A 111 20.15 7.93 -21.00
CA MET A 111 19.25 8.21 -22.11
C MET A 111 19.29 9.68 -22.49
N GLU A 112 19.97 9.99 -23.57
CA GLU A 112 19.98 11.33 -24.18
C GLU A 112 19.03 11.37 -25.37
N VAL A 113 18.28 12.46 -25.52
CA VAL A 113 17.47 12.73 -26.71
C VAL A 113 17.90 14.04 -27.33
N ARG A 114 18.29 14.02 -28.60
CA ARG A 114 18.63 15.19 -29.42
C ARG A 114 17.45 15.57 -30.28
N GLU A 115 17.01 16.82 -30.15
CA GLU A 115 15.85 17.32 -30.91
C GLU A 115 16.20 17.66 -32.36
N ASP A 116 17.49 17.90 -32.61
CA ASP A 116 18.06 18.27 -33.91
C ASP A 116 18.53 17.07 -34.75
N ASP A 117 18.55 15.86 -34.17
CA ASP A 117 18.93 14.63 -34.85
C ASP A 117 17.97 13.48 -34.51
N GLU A 118 17.01 13.25 -35.40
CA GLU A 118 16.01 12.18 -35.24
C GLU A 118 16.61 10.77 -35.32
N ASN A 119 17.82 10.64 -35.86
CA ASN A 119 18.52 9.36 -36.00
C ASN A 119 19.54 9.12 -34.86
N PHE A 120 19.64 10.02 -33.89
CA PHE A 120 20.52 9.86 -32.75
C PHE A 120 20.13 8.63 -31.93
N GLU A 121 21.08 7.73 -31.76
CA GLU A 121 20.95 6.55 -30.88
C GLU A 121 21.83 6.73 -29.65
N ASN A 122 21.21 6.77 -28.46
CA ASN A 122 21.94 6.78 -27.18
C ASN A 122 22.42 5.37 -26.79
N SER A 123 23.18 5.24 -25.71
CA SER A 123 23.73 3.95 -25.26
C SER A 123 22.64 2.90 -24.97
N VAL A 124 21.50 3.30 -24.44
CA VAL A 124 20.37 2.39 -24.16
C VAL A 124 19.70 1.95 -25.47
N ASP A 125 19.57 2.85 -26.47
CA ASP A 125 19.09 2.47 -27.81
C ASP A 125 19.94 1.38 -28.42
N LEU A 126 21.27 1.48 -28.30
CA LEU A 126 22.19 0.48 -28.84
C LEU A 126 22.03 -0.88 -28.14
N ILE A 127 21.87 -0.89 -26.81
CA ILE A 127 21.59 -2.11 -26.03
C ILE A 127 20.32 -2.80 -26.55
N PHE A 128 19.23 -2.06 -26.69
CA PHE A 128 17.97 -2.61 -27.18
C PHE A 128 18.02 -3.03 -28.65
N LYS A 129 18.81 -2.37 -29.45
CA LYS A 129 19.05 -2.73 -30.85
C LYS A 129 19.78 -4.08 -30.97
N ASP A 130 20.82 -4.28 -30.16
CA ASP A 130 21.56 -5.55 -30.09
C ASP A 130 20.67 -6.69 -29.57
N LEU A 131 19.90 -6.42 -28.51
CA LEU A 131 18.96 -7.39 -27.95
C LEU A 131 17.87 -7.76 -28.99
N ARG A 132 17.35 -6.77 -29.73
CA ARG A 132 16.38 -7.00 -30.81
C ARG A 132 16.94 -7.84 -31.94
N ALA A 133 18.21 -7.65 -32.27
CA ALA A 133 18.89 -8.47 -33.30
C ALA A 133 19.00 -9.94 -32.86
N LYS A 134 19.23 -10.19 -31.56
CA LYS A 134 19.31 -11.55 -31.00
C LYS A 134 17.92 -12.18 -30.79
N ASN A 135 16.99 -11.43 -30.28
CA ASN A 135 15.63 -11.88 -29.95
C ASN A 135 14.58 -10.79 -30.20
N PRO A 136 14.00 -10.71 -31.41
CA PRO A 136 12.99 -9.70 -31.77
C PRO A 136 11.71 -9.79 -30.92
N ASN A 137 11.42 -10.96 -30.34
CA ASN A 137 10.24 -11.21 -29.51
C ASN A 137 10.50 -11.03 -28.02
N HIS A 138 11.68 -10.57 -27.62
CA HIS A 138 12.01 -10.32 -26.23
C HIS A 138 11.05 -9.33 -25.59
N PHE A 139 10.58 -9.64 -24.37
CA PHE A 139 9.58 -8.83 -23.68
C PHE A 139 9.98 -7.35 -23.57
N ALA A 140 11.20 -7.08 -23.09
CA ALA A 140 11.69 -5.71 -22.92
C ALA A 140 11.83 -4.97 -24.26
N VAL A 141 12.29 -5.63 -25.33
CA VAL A 141 12.38 -5.06 -26.69
C VAL A 141 11.00 -4.62 -27.19
N ARG A 142 9.97 -5.43 -26.96
CA ARG A 142 8.61 -5.08 -27.38
C ARG A 142 8.05 -3.90 -26.62
N GLN A 143 8.37 -3.72 -25.33
CA GLN A 143 7.95 -2.56 -24.54
C GLN A 143 8.72 -1.31 -24.98
N TYR A 144 10.05 -1.43 -25.16
CA TYR A 144 10.91 -0.35 -25.61
C TYR A 144 10.52 0.17 -26.99
N ALA A 145 10.21 -0.72 -27.93
CA ALA A 145 9.75 -0.35 -29.24
C ALA A 145 8.48 0.50 -29.22
N LYS A 146 7.54 0.22 -28.30
CA LYS A 146 6.34 1.04 -28.13
C LYS A 146 6.67 2.41 -27.56
N PHE A 147 7.58 2.51 -26.59
CA PHE A 147 8.06 3.79 -26.08
C PHE A 147 8.70 4.64 -27.20
N LYS A 148 9.52 4.04 -28.05
CA LYS A 148 10.20 4.72 -29.16
C LYS A 148 9.27 5.21 -30.27
N LEU A 149 7.96 4.88 -30.24
CA LEU A 149 6.96 5.52 -31.12
C LEU A 149 6.69 6.98 -30.71
N SER A 150 7.14 7.41 -29.54
CA SER A 150 7.05 8.79 -29.09
C SER A 150 8.07 9.65 -29.85
N ALA A 151 7.62 10.76 -30.44
CA ALA A 151 8.49 11.69 -31.15
C ALA A 151 9.46 12.43 -30.19
N GLY A 152 10.57 12.95 -30.71
CA GLY A 152 11.71 13.50 -29.97
C GLY A 152 11.37 14.40 -28.77
N LYS A 153 10.58 15.47 -28.93
CA LYS A 153 10.16 16.34 -27.79
C LYS A 153 9.33 15.59 -26.75
N THR A 154 8.45 14.71 -27.19
CA THR A 154 7.62 13.88 -26.28
C THR A 154 8.49 12.90 -25.53
N ALA A 155 9.43 12.22 -26.17
CA ALA A 155 10.37 11.31 -25.53
C ALA A 155 11.22 12.01 -24.46
N LYS A 156 11.73 13.22 -24.76
CA LYS A 156 12.47 14.04 -23.80
C LYS A 156 11.64 14.39 -22.56
N SER A 157 10.39 14.79 -22.73
CA SER A 157 9.50 15.09 -21.61
C SER A 157 9.20 13.86 -20.75
N ILE A 158 9.03 12.67 -21.37
CA ILE A 158 8.86 11.39 -20.65
C ILE A 158 10.11 11.08 -19.83
N LEU A 159 11.30 11.25 -20.41
CA LEU A 159 12.57 11.00 -19.69
C LEU A 159 12.73 11.93 -18.49
N VAL A 160 12.43 13.22 -18.64
CA VAL A 160 12.46 14.19 -17.53
C VAL A 160 11.50 13.76 -16.42
N SER A 161 10.30 13.33 -16.76
CA SER A 161 9.32 12.85 -15.78
C SER A 161 9.78 11.57 -15.08
N CYS A 162 10.34 10.61 -15.82
CA CYS A 162 10.94 9.41 -15.25
C CYS A 162 12.10 9.73 -14.31
N GLY A 163 13.01 10.62 -14.72
CA GLY A 163 14.12 11.05 -13.87
C GLY A 163 13.64 11.73 -12.59
N ALA A 164 12.64 12.61 -12.69
CA ALA A 164 12.07 13.29 -11.53
C ALA A 164 11.47 12.31 -10.50
N ARG A 165 10.78 11.25 -10.96
CA ARG A 165 10.26 10.20 -10.06
C ARG A 165 11.35 9.43 -9.33
N LEU A 166 12.47 9.20 -9.97
CA LEU A 166 13.58 8.44 -9.41
C LEU A 166 14.66 9.32 -8.76
N ALA A 167 14.46 10.65 -8.70
CA ALA A 167 15.42 11.57 -8.11
C ALA A 167 15.76 11.25 -6.64
N VAL A 168 14.84 10.62 -5.91
CA VAL A 168 15.10 10.16 -4.55
C VAL A 168 16.24 9.12 -4.47
N PHE A 169 16.49 8.36 -5.55
CA PHE A 169 17.60 7.40 -5.64
C PHE A 169 18.97 8.06 -5.88
N ASP A 170 19.04 9.39 -6.00
CA ASP A 170 20.31 10.11 -5.96
C ASP A 170 20.90 10.17 -4.53
N ILE A 171 20.10 9.82 -3.51
CA ILE A 171 20.54 9.71 -2.12
C ILE A 171 21.38 8.43 -1.96
N PRO A 172 22.68 8.54 -1.58
CA PRO A 172 23.58 7.38 -1.52
C PRO A 172 23.11 6.29 -0.56
N GLU A 173 22.53 6.66 0.59
CA GLU A 173 22.03 5.73 1.59
C GLU A 173 20.83 4.93 1.06
N LEU A 174 19.97 5.54 0.24
CA LEU A 174 18.84 4.84 -0.39
C LEU A 174 19.34 3.86 -1.45
N ARG A 175 20.34 4.24 -2.24
CA ARG A 175 21.01 3.36 -3.19
C ARG A 175 21.59 2.12 -2.49
N GLU A 176 22.23 2.32 -1.35
CA GLU A 176 22.80 1.21 -0.56
C GLU A 176 21.71 0.27 -0.03
N VAL A 177 20.61 0.81 0.50
CA VAL A 177 19.50 0.01 1.05
C VAL A 177 18.79 -0.81 -0.03
N THR A 178 18.75 -0.33 -1.27
CA THR A 178 18.05 -1.01 -2.37
C THR A 178 18.98 -1.82 -3.29
N ALA A 179 20.27 -1.95 -2.95
CA ALA A 179 21.25 -2.64 -3.80
C ALA A 179 21.07 -4.17 -3.82
N TYR A 180 20.79 -4.78 -2.67
CA TYR A 180 20.56 -6.23 -2.52
C TYR A 180 19.51 -6.50 -1.44
N ASP A 181 19.11 -7.75 -1.21
CA ASP A 181 18.04 -8.08 -0.28
C ASP A 181 18.52 -8.83 0.96
N GLU A 182 17.99 -8.43 2.12
CA GLU A 182 18.17 -9.09 3.42
C GLU A 182 16.82 -9.39 4.09
N LEU A 183 15.70 -8.89 3.54
CA LEU A 183 14.40 -9.04 4.19
C LEU A 183 13.82 -10.43 4.03
N GLU A 184 14.09 -11.12 2.93
CA GLU A 184 13.57 -12.47 2.64
C GLU A 184 12.04 -12.55 2.82
N LEU A 185 11.31 -11.62 2.20
CA LEU A 185 9.86 -11.46 2.37
C LEU A 185 9.06 -12.74 2.09
N ASP A 186 9.54 -13.55 1.16
CA ASP A 186 8.95 -14.82 0.76
C ASP A 186 9.00 -15.89 1.87
N THR A 187 9.82 -15.68 2.91
CA THR A 187 9.98 -16.64 4.02
C THR A 187 9.10 -16.37 5.25
N LEU A 188 8.33 -15.26 5.26
CA LEU A 188 7.50 -14.89 6.41
C LEU A 188 6.39 -15.92 6.69
N GLY A 189 5.91 -16.61 5.66
CA GLY A 189 4.93 -17.68 5.78
C GLY A 189 5.50 -19.04 6.21
N ASP A 190 6.83 -19.18 6.27
CA ASP A 190 7.54 -20.43 6.59
C ASP A 190 8.14 -20.42 7.99
N LYS A 191 8.69 -19.30 8.39
CA LYS A 191 9.48 -19.13 9.59
C LYS A 191 8.95 -17.99 10.43
N LYS A 192 8.89 -18.20 11.73
CA LYS A 192 8.44 -17.20 12.70
C LYS A 192 9.31 -15.95 12.64
N THR A 193 8.79 -14.90 12.01
CA THR A 193 9.52 -13.66 11.70
C THR A 193 8.73 -12.46 12.18
N ALA A 194 9.41 -11.47 12.74
CA ALA A 194 8.90 -10.15 13.05
C ALA A 194 9.60 -9.13 12.14
N LEU A 195 8.86 -8.54 11.21
CA LEU A 195 9.36 -7.50 10.32
C LEU A 195 8.83 -6.15 10.77
N PHE A 196 9.73 -5.24 11.09
CA PHE A 196 9.43 -3.87 11.46
C PHE A 196 9.72 -2.94 10.28
N LEU A 197 8.72 -2.19 9.85
CA LEU A 197 8.82 -1.16 8.85
C LEU A 197 8.80 0.20 9.54
N ILE A 198 9.99 0.75 9.80
CA ILE A 198 10.15 2.01 10.51
C ILE A 198 10.06 3.14 9.51
N MET A 199 9.07 4.03 9.70
CA MET A 199 8.77 5.12 8.80
C MET A 199 8.51 6.42 9.57
N SER A 200 8.71 7.57 8.91
CA SER A 200 8.37 8.85 9.52
C SER A 200 6.86 9.09 9.52
N ASP A 201 6.37 9.72 10.59
CA ASP A 201 5.00 10.24 10.68
C ASP A 201 4.83 11.65 10.08
N THR A 202 5.95 12.33 9.79
CA THR A 202 5.98 13.73 9.32
C THR A 202 6.60 13.90 7.93
N ASP A 203 7.29 12.89 7.39
CA ASP A 203 7.95 12.91 6.09
C ASP A 203 7.59 11.63 5.31
N ASP A 204 6.92 11.78 4.18
CA ASP A 204 6.43 10.71 3.33
C ASP A 204 7.34 10.40 2.12
N SER A 205 8.46 11.10 1.98
CA SER A 205 9.37 11.02 0.82
C SER A 205 9.80 9.58 0.48
N PHE A 206 9.90 8.69 1.48
CA PHE A 206 10.34 7.31 1.31
C PHE A 206 9.23 6.26 1.54
N ASN A 207 7.99 6.70 1.77
CA ASN A 207 6.88 5.80 2.10
C ASN A 207 6.50 4.89 0.92
N PHE A 208 6.87 5.26 -0.31
CA PHE A 208 6.72 4.40 -1.48
C PHE A 208 7.46 3.05 -1.32
N LEU A 209 8.58 2.99 -0.58
CA LEU A 209 9.29 1.73 -0.28
C LEU A 209 8.45 0.83 0.62
N ILE A 210 7.79 1.40 1.63
CA ILE A 210 6.90 0.67 2.55
C ILE A 210 5.71 0.09 1.79
N SER A 211 5.06 0.91 0.95
CA SER A 211 3.97 0.47 0.07
C SER A 211 4.40 -0.65 -0.88
N MET A 212 5.59 -0.51 -1.46
CA MET A 212 6.18 -1.52 -2.35
C MET A 212 6.48 -2.82 -1.61
N CYS A 213 7.03 -2.75 -0.40
CA CYS A 213 7.29 -3.89 0.47
C CYS A 213 5.99 -4.66 0.78
N TYR A 214 4.92 -3.97 1.22
CA TYR A 214 3.62 -4.61 1.46
C TYR A 214 3.03 -5.21 0.19
N THR A 215 3.11 -4.50 -0.95
CA THR A 215 2.59 -4.99 -2.23
C THR A 215 3.28 -6.29 -2.64
N GLN A 216 4.60 -6.35 -2.53
CA GLN A 216 5.36 -7.55 -2.84
C GLN A 216 5.09 -8.66 -1.83
N LEU A 217 5.08 -8.35 -0.54
CA LEU A 217 4.77 -9.31 0.51
C LEU A 217 3.43 -10.02 0.26
N PHE A 218 2.34 -9.27 0.06
CA PHE A 218 1.03 -9.87 -0.18
C PHE A 218 1.02 -10.77 -1.43
N ASN A 219 1.66 -10.33 -2.51
CA ASN A 219 1.75 -11.13 -3.74
C ASN A 219 2.53 -12.43 -3.51
N LEU A 220 3.73 -12.34 -2.90
CA LEU A 220 4.59 -13.48 -2.61
C LEU A 220 3.92 -14.51 -1.70
N LEU A 221 3.31 -14.04 -0.62
CA LEU A 221 2.64 -14.92 0.34
C LEU A 221 1.42 -15.60 -0.26
N CYS A 222 0.63 -14.89 -1.08
CA CYS A 222 -0.51 -15.48 -1.79
C CYS A 222 -0.06 -16.54 -2.81
N GLU A 223 0.92 -16.21 -3.65
CA GLU A 223 1.49 -17.14 -4.64
C GLU A 223 2.08 -18.37 -3.94
N LYS A 224 2.85 -18.19 -2.87
CA LYS A 224 3.45 -19.28 -2.12
C LYS A 224 2.40 -20.16 -1.42
N ALA A 225 1.35 -19.55 -0.86
CA ALA A 225 0.24 -20.32 -0.30
C ALA A 225 -0.44 -21.21 -1.35
N ASP A 226 -0.71 -20.65 -2.54
CA ASP A 226 -1.41 -21.36 -3.60
C ASP A 226 -0.53 -22.41 -4.27
N ASP A 227 0.69 -22.05 -4.68
CA ASP A 227 1.52 -22.89 -5.56
C ASP A 227 2.38 -23.90 -4.77
N VAL A 228 2.77 -23.57 -3.52
CA VAL A 228 3.66 -24.42 -2.71
C VAL A 228 2.91 -25.19 -1.63
N TYR A 229 1.93 -24.54 -0.98
CA TYR A 229 1.27 -25.10 0.21
C TYR A 229 -0.20 -25.49 -0.01
N GLY A 230 -0.66 -25.55 -1.24
CA GLY A 230 -2.02 -26.00 -1.55
C GLY A 230 -3.13 -25.09 -0.99
N GLY A 231 -2.87 -23.80 -0.91
CA GLY A 231 -3.83 -22.76 -0.56
C GLY A 231 -3.69 -22.17 0.85
N ARG A 232 -2.74 -22.66 1.69
CA ARG A 232 -2.63 -22.22 3.08
C ARG A 232 -1.18 -22.21 3.60
N LEU A 233 -0.70 -21.07 4.07
CA LEU A 233 0.65 -20.96 4.64
C LEU A 233 0.78 -21.76 5.94
N PRO A 234 1.95 -22.40 6.18
CA PRO A 234 2.22 -23.14 7.43
C PRO A 234 2.32 -22.23 8.66
N VAL A 235 2.74 -20.98 8.48
CA VAL A 235 2.83 -19.97 9.54
C VAL A 235 1.91 -18.81 9.19
N HIS A 236 0.94 -18.53 10.08
CA HIS A 236 0.06 -17.36 9.92
C HIS A 236 0.88 -16.07 9.86
N VAL A 237 0.56 -15.17 8.93
CA VAL A 237 1.20 -13.86 8.81
C VAL A 237 0.18 -12.76 9.11
N ARG A 238 0.46 -11.96 10.15
CA ARG A 238 -0.36 -10.82 10.54
C ARG A 238 0.29 -9.51 10.15
N CYS A 239 -0.40 -8.71 9.35
CA CYS A 239 0.02 -7.37 8.98
C CYS A 239 -0.68 -6.35 9.90
N LEU A 240 0.12 -5.65 10.71
CA LEU A 240 -0.32 -4.56 11.59
C LEU A 240 0.15 -3.26 10.96
N ILE A 241 -0.75 -2.56 10.29
CA ILE A 241 -0.37 -1.40 9.48
C ILE A 241 -0.84 -0.15 10.20
N ASP A 242 0.03 0.36 11.08
CA ASP A 242 -0.20 1.62 11.78
C ASP A 242 0.06 2.81 10.85
N GLU A 243 -0.62 3.92 11.10
CA GLU A 243 -0.62 5.11 10.24
C GLU A 243 -0.83 4.76 8.75
N TYR A 244 -1.81 3.86 8.49
CA TYR A 244 -2.04 3.29 7.15
C TYR A 244 -2.13 4.35 6.05
N ALA A 245 -2.71 5.51 6.34
CA ALA A 245 -2.83 6.59 5.37
C ALA A 245 -1.49 7.11 4.84
N ASN A 246 -0.43 6.98 5.64
CA ASN A 246 0.88 7.54 5.33
C ASN A 246 1.75 6.59 4.48
N ILE A 247 1.44 5.29 4.43
CA ILE A 247 2.26 4.34 3.65
C ILE A 247 2.03 4.41 2.14
N GLY A 248 1.04 5.17 1.69
CA GLY A 248 0.62 5.22 0.28
C GLY A 248 -0.35 4.10 -0.10
N GLN A 249 -0.54 3.92 -1.42
CA GLN A 249 -1.47 2.93 -1.94
C GLN A 249 -0.84 1.53 -2.09
N ILE A 250 -1.50 0.52 -1.54
CA ILE A 250 -1.27 -0.88 -1.93
C ILE A 250 -2.23 -1.19 -3.09
N PRO A 251 -1.71 -1.42 -4.33
CA PRO A 251 -2.57 -1.63 -5.48
C PRO A 251 -3.52 -2.82 -5.29
N LYS A 252 -4.81 -2.63 -5.59
CA LYS A 252 -5.85 -3.67 -5.51
C LYS A 252 -6.07 -4.24 -4.10
N LEU A 253 -5.84 -3.43 -3.06
CA LEU A 253 -6.06 -3.85 -1.68
C LEU A 253 -7.47 -4.37 -1.44
N GLU A 254 -8.49 -3.77 -2.08
CA GLU A 254 -9.90 -4.20 -1.99
C GLU A 254 -10.11 -5.67 -2.38
N LYS A 255 -9.29 -6.17 -3.31
CA LYS A 255 -9.31 -7.59 -3.73
C LYS A 255 -8.49 -8.47 -2.80
N LEU A 256 -7.37 -7.95 -2.33
CA LEU A 256 -6.49 -8.68 -1.41
C LEU A 256 -7.21 -9.01 -0.10
N VAL A 257 -7.79 -8.02 0.57
CA VAL A 257 -8.47 -8.23 1.87
C VAL A 257 -9.64 -9.21 1.78
N ALA A 258 -10.27 -9.34 0.60
CA ALA A 258 -11.34 -10.31 0.38
C ALA A 258 -10.83 -11.77 0.29
N THR A 259 -9.55 -12.00 0.02
CA THR A 259 -9.02 -13.33 -0.34
C THR A 259 -7.92 -13.86 0.56
N ILE A 260 -7.21 -13.00 1.30
CA ILE A 260 -6.01 -13.38 2.08
C ILE A 260 -6.31 -14.27 3.28
N ARG A 261 -7.54 -14.23 3.82
CA ARG A 261 -7.93 -14.99 5.02
C ARG A 261 -7.73 -16.51 4.85
N SER A 262 -8.15 -17.07 3.72
CA SER A 262 -7.99 -18.51 3.45
C SER A 262 -6.53 -18.95 3.40
N ARG A 263 -5.62 -18.04 3.10
CA ARG A 263 -4.18 -18.25 2.96
C ARG A 263 -3.38 -18.08 4.25
N GLU A 264 -4.05 -17.94 5.39
CA GLU A 264 -3.41 -17.66 6.69
C GLU A 264 -2.72 -16.28 6.73
N ILE A 265 -3.29 -15.30 6.06
CA ILE A 265 -2.83 -13.91 6.11
C ILE A 265 -3.96 -13.05 6.66
N SER A 266 -3.64 -12.15 7.59
CA SER A 266 -4.58 -11.17 8.13
C SER A 266 -3.99 -9.77 8.11
N ALA A 267 -4.85 -8.77 7.88
CA ALA A 267 -4.47 -7.36 7.88
C ALA A 267 -5.28 -6.59 8.94
N CYS A 268 -4.60 -5.71 9.64
CA CYS A 268 -5.18 -4.72 10.55
C CYS A 268 -4.74 -3.35 10.05
N LEU A 269 -5.69 -2.55 9.58
CA LEU A 269 -5.44 -1.20 9.11
C LEU A 269 -5.79 -0.24 10.25
N ILE A 270 -4.81 0.54 10.72
CA ILE A 270 -5.00 1.51 11.79
C ILE A 270 -5.02 2.90 11.16
N LEU A 271 -6.11 3.61 11.40
CA LEU A 271 -6.42 4.90 10.77
C LEU A 271 -6.87 5.89 11.85
N GLN A 272 -6.60 7.15 11.67
CA GLN A 272 -7.13 8.22 12.50
C GLN A 272 -8.59 8.54 12.14
N ALA A 273 -8.96 8.35 10.87
CA ALA A 273 -10.31 8.56 10.36
C ALA A 273 -10.58 7.75 9.10
N GLN A 274 -11.85 7.39 8.86
CA GLN A 274 -12.23 6.70 7.61
C GLN A 274 -12.05 7.55 6.36
N SER A 275 -12.16 8.87 6.47
CA SER A 275 -11.92 9.80 5.37
C SER A 275 -10.53 9.65 4.77
N GLN A 276 -9.52 9.23 5.55
CA GLN A 276 -8.17 8.94 5.06
C GLN A 276 -8.18 7.77 4.07
N LEU A 277 -8.91 6.69 4.37
CA LEU A 277 -9.03 5.54 3.46
C LEU A 277 -9.78 5.93 2.18
N LYS A 278 -10.83 6.74 2.30
CA LYS A 278 -11.60 7.25 1.16
C LYS A 278 -10.76 8.16 0.26
N ALA A 279 -9.87 8.96 0.84
CA ALA A 279 -8.94 9.79 0.07
C ALA A 279 -8.00 8.94 -0.81
N LEU A 280 -7.49 7.82 -0.26
CA LEU A 280 -6.57 6.93 -0.97
C LEU A 280 -7.28 6.04 -2.01
N TYR A 281 -8.40 5.42 -1.65
CA TYR A 281 -9.04 4.37 -2.45
C TYR A 281 -10.36 4.77 -3.11
N LYS A 282 -10.85 5.99 -2.83
CA LYS A 282 -12.13 6.50 -3.39
C LYS A 282 -13.26 5.49 -3.12
N ASP A 283 -14.00 5.12 -4.16
CA ASP A 283 -15.14 4.19 -4.07
C ASP A 283 -14.74 2.77 -3.58
N ASN A 284 -13.48 2.37 -3.77
CA ASN A 284 -12.98 1.08 -3.28
C ASN A 284 -12.81 1.03 -1.75
N ALA A 285 -12.78 2.17 -1.07
CA ALA A 285 -12.68 2.23 0.39
C ALA A 285 -13.83 1.48 1.09
N ASP A 286 -15.06 1.65 0.61
CA ASP A 286 -16.23 0.96 1.17
C ASP A 286 -16.13 -0.56 0.98
N THR A 287 -15.53 -1.02 -0.13
CA THR A 287 -15.25 -2.45 -0.36
C THR A 287 -14.19 -2.97 0.62
N ILE A 288 -13.15 -2.20 0.91
CA ILE A 288 -12.12 -2.57 1.89
C ILE A 288 -12.76 -2.71 3.27
N ILE A 289 -13.50 -1.70 3.74
CA ILE A 289 -14.18 -1.68 5.04
C ILE A 289 -15.16 -2.87 5.15
N GLY A 290 -15.97 -3.10 4.12
CA GLY A 290 -16.96 -4.19 4.08
C GLY A 290 -16.35 -5.60 4.14
N ASN A 291 -15.06 -5.76 3.81
CA ASN A 291 -14.33 -7.02 3.93
C ASN A 291 -13.59 -7.20 5.27
N MET A 292 -13.59 -6.18 6.15
CA MET A 292 -13.04 -6.31 7.50
C MET A 292 -14.04 -7.00 8.42
N ASP A 293 -13.60 -8.05 9.12
CA ASP A 293 -14.46 -8.80 10.05
C ASP A 293 -14.60 -8.12 11.42
N SER A 294 -13.69 -7.22 11.73
CA SER A 294 -13.65 -6.51 13.01
C SER A 294 -13.44 -5.02 12.79
N TRP A 295 -14.23 -4.21 13.46
CA TRP A 295 -14.04 -2.77 13.52
C TRP A 295 -13.90 -2.34 14.98
N LEU A 296 -12.74 -1.79 15.32
CA LEU A 296 -12.44 -1.29 16.66
C LEU A 296 -12.34 0.24 16.61
N PHE A 297 -13.24 0.92 17.32
CA PHE A 297 -13.23 2.37 17.49
C PHE A 297 -12.74 2.73 18.90
N LEU A 298 -11.67 3.49 18.95
CA LEU A 298 -10.99 3.89 20.20
C LEU A 298 -11.34 5.33 20.64
N GLY A 299 -12.21 6.00 19.90
CA GLY A 299 -12.55 7.41 20.08
C GLY A 299 -12.09 8.25 18.88
N GLY A 300 -12.62 9.46 18.80
CA GLY A 300 -12.32 10.43 17.74
C GLY A 300 -13.51 11.36 17.48
N SER A 301 -13.27 12.45 16.77
CA SER A 301 -14.28 13.49 16.49
C SER A 301 -14.55 13.70 15.01
N GLU A 302 -14.00 12.84 14.11
CA GLU A 302 -14.18 13.02 12.68
C GLU A 302 -15.61 12.65 12.26
N PRO A 303 -16.38 13.60 11.68
CA PRO A 303 -17.83 13.45 11.50
C PRO A 303 -18.25 12.28 10.61
N THR A 304 -17.46 11.94 9.59
CA THR A 304 -17.80 10.83 8.68
C THR A 304 -17.70 9.50 9.41
N THR A 305 -16.61 9.28 10.14
CA THR A 305 -16.40 8.07 10.96
C THR A 305 -17.50 7.89 11.99
N LEU A 306 -17.85 8.97 12.70
CA LEU A 306 -18.90 8.93 13.73
C LEU A 306 -20.27 8.59 13.14
N LYS A 307 -20.64 9.19 12.00
CA LYS A 307 -21.91 8.91 11.31
C LYS A 307 -21.99 7.47 10.82
N GLU A 308 -20.92 6.97 10.21
CA GLU A 308 -20.89 5.61 9.68
C GLU A 308 -20.92 4.58 10.81
N LEU A 309 -20.23 4.84 11.93
CA LEU A 309 -20.25 3.97 13.10
C LEU A 309 -21.64 3.94 13.75
N SER A 310 -22.26 5.11 13.97
CA SER A 310 -23.62 5.22 14.52
C SER A 310 -24.64 4.45 13.65
N ALA A 311 -24.53 4.61 12.32
CA ALA A 311 -25.38 3.88 11.37
C ALA A 311 -25.14 2.37 11.40
N ALA A 312 -23.89 1.93 11.54
CA ALA A 312 -23.51 0.52 11.59
C ALA A 312 -23.98 -0.17 12.89
N LEU A 313 -23.99 0.54 14.01
CA LEU A 313 -24.51 0.03 15.27
C LEU A 313 -26.04 -0.15 15.24
N GLY A 314 -26.73 0.68 14.45
CA GLY A 314 -28.18 0.56 14.26
C GLY A 314 -29.00 1.28 15.32
N LYS A 315 -30.30 0.89 15.42
CA LYS A 315 -31.29 1.55 16.27
C LYS A 315 -32.02 0.56 17.16
N GLU A 316 -32.37 0.97 18.34
CA GLU A 316 -33.36 0.32 19.22
C GLU A 316 -34.72 0.97 19.07
N THR A 317 -35.78 0.22 19.33
CA THR A 317 -37.15 0.77 19.39
C THR A 317 -37.45 1.18 20.82
N ILE A 318 -37.76 2.45 21.02
CA ILE A 318 -38.21 2.98 22.31
C ILE A 318 -39.70 3.35 22.24
N ASP A 319 -40.40 3.14 23.32
CA ASP A 319 -41.80 3.60 23.50
C ASP A 319 -41.79 4.97 24.12
N ILE A 320 -42.35 5.96 23.43
CA ILE A 320 -42.52 7.31 23.93
C ILE A 320 -44.00 7.51 24.28
N ALA A 321 -44.27 7.90 25.54
CA ALA A 321 -45.56 8.31 25.96
C ALA A 321 -45.69 9.84 25.87
N ASN A 322 -46.48 10.33 24.94
CA ASN A 322 -46.82 11.74 24.85
C ASN A 322 -48.12 12.01 25.64
N SER A 323 -48.03 12.85 26.67
CA SER A 323 -49.19 13.34 27.39
C SER A 323 -49.62 14.69 26.80
N SER A 324 -50.85 14.78 26.35
CA SER A 324 -51.48 16.05 25.98
C SER A 324 -52.49 16.45 27.05
N GLU A 325 -52.35 17.64 27.58
CA GLU A 325 -53.30 18.25 28.53
C GLU A 325 -54.03 19.38 27.78
N ASN A 326 -55.34 19.22 27.62
CA ASN A 326 -56.18 20.27 27.06
C ASN A 326 -56.84 21.08 28.17
N ARG A 327 -56.49 22.37 28.33
CA ARG A 327 -56.97 23.29 29.36
C ARG A 327 -58.18 24.08 28.90
N GLY A 328 -59.15 23.43 28.23
CA GLY A 328 -60.48 24.03 27.93
C GLY A 328 -61.43 23.96 29.08
N LYS A 329 -62.75 24.30 28.85
CA LYS A 329 -63.80 24.20 29.85
C LYS A 329 -63.99 22.82 30.49
N GLU A 330 -63.52 21.78 29.82
CA GLU A 330 -63.37 20.43 30.36
C GLU A 330 -61.92 20.01 30.19
N VAL A 331 -61.24 19.64 31.27
CA VAL A 331 -59.85 19.16 31.28
C VAL A 331 -59.85 17.72 30.79
N SER A 332 -59.22 17.45 29.64
CA SER A 332 -59.01 16.10 29.13
C SER A 332 -57.55 15.77 29.07
N HIS A 333 -57.17 14.59 29.55
CA HIS A 333 -55.83 14.05 29.47
C HIS A 333 -55.83 12.94 28.41
N GLY A 334 -54.96 13.09 27.35
CA GLY A 334 -54.72 12.06 26.35
C GLY A 334 -53.34 11.49 26.51
N LEU A 335 -53.21 10.19 26.59
CA LEU A 335 -51.93 9.45 26.49
C LEU A 335 -51.85 8.81 25.12
N SER A 336 -50.83 9.20 24.37
CA SER A 336 -50.52 8.59 23.06
C SER A 336 -49.16 7.90 23.13
N TYR A 337 -49.10 6.63 22.78
CA TYR A 337 -47.85 5.87 22.71
C TYR A 337 -47.37 5.84 21.27
N GLN A 338 -46.11 6.25 21.06
CA GLN A 338 -45.43 6.15 19.79
C GLN A 338 -44.17 5.31 19.93
N LYS A 339 -43.91 4.45 18.92
CA LYS A 339 -42.63 3.74 18.81
C LYS A 339 -41.68 4.58 17.98
N LEU A 340 -40.54 4.89 18.55
CA LEU A 340 -39.47 5.66 17.86
C LEU A 340 -38.20 4.82 17.79
N GLY A 341 -37.49 4.89 16.65
CA GLY A 341 -36.16 4.33 16.54
C GLY A 341 -35.14 5.31 17.13
N LYS A 342 -34.48 4.94 18.23
CA LYS A 342 -33.35 5.67 18.83
C LYS A 342 -32.05 4.99 18.41
N ASP A 343 -31.02 5.76 17.99
CA ASP A 343 -29.70 5.22 17.70
C ASP A 343 -29.13 4.54 18.96
N LEU A 344 -28.54 3.35 18.81
CA LEU A 344 -27.89 2.63 19.92
C LEU A 344 -26.72 3.43 20.51
N ALA A 345 -26.00 4.16 19.65
CA ALA A 345 -25.06 5.20 20.04
C ALA A 345 -25.18 6.34 19.02
N SER A 346 -25.61 7.51 19.49
CA SER A 346 -25.70 8.70 18.64
C SER A 346 -24.33 9.26 18.29
N VAL A 347 -24.26 10.07 17.25
CA VAL A 347 -23.03 10.77 16.85
C VAL A 347 -22.43 11.57 18.01
N ASP A 348 -23.30 12.24 18.80
CA ASP A 348 -22.87 13.05 19.91
C ASP A 348 -22.32 12.21 21.09
N GLU A 349 -22.93 11.05 21.36
CA GLU A 349 -22.45 10.09 22.37
C GLU A 349 -21.10 9.48 21.97
N LEU A 350 -20.92 9.17 20.68
CA LEU A 350 -19.67 8.66 20.15
C LEU A 350 -18.54 9.70 20.20
N ALA A 351 -18.86 10.97 19.96
CA ALA A 351 -17.89 12.07 19.98
C ALA A 351 -17.28 12.33 21.37
N VAL A 352 -18.02 11.97 22.44
CA VAL A 352 -17.59 12.11 23.82
C VAL A 352 -17.28 10.79 24.52
N LEU A 353 -17.00 9.75 23.72
CA LEU A 353 -16.62 8.44 24.25
C LEU A 353 -15.44 8.57 25.21
N ASP A 354 -15.59 8.01 26.40
CA ASP A 354 -14.55 8.01 27.44
C ASP A 354 -13.27 7.35 26.91
N GLY A 355 -12.11 7.97 27.11
CA GLY A 355 -10.80 7.49 26.64
C GLY A 355 -10.38 6.12 27.20
N GLY A 356 -11.05 5.60 28.23
CA GLY A 356 -10.87 4.24 28.73
C GLY A 356 -11.79 3.21 28.10
N LYS A 357 -12.63 3.60 27.13
CA LYS A 357 -13.62 2.74 26.47
C LYS A 357 -13.36 2.63 24.97
N CYS A 358 -13.88 1.56 24.39
CA CYS A 358 -13.87 1.36 22.96
C CYS A 358 -15.18 0.72 22.50
N ILE A 359 -15.44 0.81 21.19
CA ILE A 359 -16.53 0.07 20.56
C ILE A 359 -15.91 -0.96 19.64
N LEU A 360 -16.21 -2.23 19.87
CA LEU A 360 -15.78 -3.34 19.04
C LEU A 360 -17.01 -3.92 18.34
N GLN A 361 -17.01 -3.82 17.01
CA GLN A 361 -17.99 -4.49 16.17
C GLN A 361 -17.35 -5.72 15.54
N LEU A 362 -17.98 -6.88 15.69
CA LEU A 362 -17.55 -8.14 15.11
C LEU A 362 -18.62 -8.66 14.16
N ARG A 363 -18.20 -9.13 12.98
CA ARG A 363 -19.13 -9.76 12.03
C ARG A 363 -19.82 -10.98 12.66
N GLY A 364 -21.16 -10.97 12.63
CA GLY A 364 -21.96 -12.10 13.13
C GLY A 364 -22.15 -12.13 14.65
N VAL A 365 -21.66 -11.12 15.37
CA VAL A 365 -21.90 -10.96 16.81
C VAL A 365 -22.78 -9.71 17.01
N ARG A 366 -23.87 -9.85 17.82
CA ARG A 366 -24.75 -8.75 18.21
C ARG A 366 -24.35 -8.19 19.55
#